data_726eef82d2440a698ba468c5441a21e8
#
_entry.id   726eef82d2440a698ba468c5441a21e8
#
_cell.length_a   1.000
_cell.length_b   1.000
_cell.length_c   1.000
_cell.angle_alpha   90.00
_cell.angle_beta   90.00
_cell.angle_gamma   90.00
#
_symmetry.space_group_name_H-M   'P 1'
#
loop_
_entity.id
_entity.type
_entity.pdbx_description
1 polymer ?
#
loop_
_entity_poly.entity_id
_entity_poly.type
_entity_poly.pdbx_seq_one_letter_code
_entity_poly.pdbx_strand_id
1 'polypeptide(L)'
;MRADHVHTILDDLNKIDNELSEILGASDDLEVFASHPVYQYLAKGYNISIISYHWEPDQMPFEESWKEFEHDLDHHTARVMLWEDEPLPEIRKKLENMGMNVIVFYPGGNRNELDFVSLMSKNVENLKQGLN
;
A
#
# COMPACT_ATOMS: atom_id res chain seq x y z
N MET A 1 24.30 -21.66 24.01
CA MET A 1 24.21 -21.13 23.48
C MET A 1 23.94 -20.38 22.92
N ARG A 2 23.80 -19.97 22.98
CA ARG A 2 23.36 -19.10 22.48
C ARG A 2 22.98 -18.81 21.44
N ALA A 3 21.97 -18.73 21.43
CA ALA A 3 21.73 -18.46 20.13
C ALA A 3 22.72 -17.48 19.68
N ASP A 4 23.52 -17.90 18.93
CA ASP A 4 24.54 -17.05 18.43
C ASP A 4 24.04 -16.22 17.28
N HIS A 5 22.74 -16.15 17.13
CA HIS A 5 22.13 -15.37 16.09
C HIS A 5 22.14 -13.89 16.48
N VAL A 6 22.83 -13.10 15.72
CA VAL A 6 22.83 -11.66 15.88
C VAL A 6 21.74 -11.11 14.99
N HIS A 7 20.79 -10.43 15.60
CA HIS A 7 19.72 -9.79 14.85
C HIS A 7 20.29 -8.67 14.00
N THR A 8 20.08 -8.72 12.69
CA THR A 8 20.61 -7.75 11.74
C THR A 8 19.50 -7.08 10.97
N ILE A 9 19.84 -5.97 10.28
CA ILE A 9 18.91 -5.31 9.38
C ILE A 9 18.49 -6.25 8.25
N LEU A 10 19.40 -7.10 7.79
CA LEU A 10 19.08 -8.08 6.76
C LEU A 10 18.00 -9.06 7.24
N ASP A 11 18.06 -9.47 8.51
CA ASP A 11 17.04 -10.32 9.10
C ASP A 11 15.68 -9.62 9.09
N ASP A 12 15.66 -8.34 9.45
CA ASP A 12 14.44 -7.54 9.46
C ASP A 12 13.86 -7.39 8.06
N LEU A 13 14.72 -7.12 7.08
CA LEU A 13 14.29 -6.99 5.68
C LEU A 13 13.74 -8.29 5.13
N ASN A 14 14.38 -9.42 5.46
CA ASN A 14 13.89 -10.72 5.05
C ASN A 14 12.54 -11.04 5.67
N LYS A 15 12.36 -10.70 6.94
CA LYS A 15 11.08 -10.90 7.61
C LYS A 15 9.98 -10.08 6.95
N ILE A 16 10.27 -8.81 6.66
CA ILE A 16 9.31 -7.92 5.99
C ILE A 16 8.96 -8.46 4.61
N ASP A 17 9.96 -8.88 3.84
CA ASP A 17 9.73 -9.43 2.51
C ASP A 17 8.85 -10.68 2.58
N ASN A 18 9.12 -11.56 3.54
CA ASN A 18 8.30 -12.77 3.73
C ASN A 18 6.86 -12.39 4.09
N GLU A 19 6.67 -11.42 4.97
CA GLU A 19 5.34 -10.99 5.37
C GLU A 19 4.59 -10.34 4.19
N LEU A 20 5.27 -9.50 3.40
CA LEU A 20 4.67 -8.90 2.22
C LEU A 20 4.31 -9.96 1.18
N SER A 21 5.19 -10.93 0.95
CA SER A 21 4.93 -12.01 0.02
C SER A 21 3.71 -12.82 0.45
N GLU A 22 3.58 -13.08 1.74
CA GLU A 22 2.46 -13.83 2.29
C GLU A 22 1.15 -13.07 2.14
N ILE A 23 1.17 -11.76 2.43
CA ILE A 23 -0.03 -10.93 2.35
C ILE A 23 -0.43 -10.65 0.89
N LEU A 24 0.53 -10.22 0.08
CA LEU A 24 0.26 -9.78 -1.30
C LEU A 24 0.25 -10.92 -2.29
N GLY A 25 0.94 -12.01 -1.99
CA GLY A 25 1.01 -13.18 -2.86
C GLY A 25 -0.08 -14.19 -2.62
N ALA A 26 -0.99 -13.94 -1.69
CA ALA A 26 -2.06 -14.88 -1.37
C ALA A 26 -3.05 -15.06 -2.53
N SER A 27 -3.09 -14.11 -3.44
CA SER A 27 -3.95 -14.15 -4.62
C SER A 27 -3.08 -13.95 -5.85
N ASP A 28 -3.25 -14.78 -6.88
CA ASP A 28 -2.41 -14.72 -8.07
C ASP A 28 -2.59 -13.44 -8.87
N ASP A 29 -3.75 -12.82 -8.78
CA ASP A 29 -4.07 -11.64 -9.58
C ASP A 29 -4.53 -10.48 -8.70
N LEU A 30 -3.81 -10.23 -7.62
CA LEU A 30 -4.15 -9.12 -6.75
C LEU A 30 -4.04 -7.80 -7.50
N GLU A 31 -5.10 -7.01 -7.43
CA GLU A 31 -5.16 -5.71 -8.06
C GLU A 31 -5.52 -4.68 -6.99
N VAL A 32 -4.80 -3.56 -6.99
CA VAL A 32 -5.06 -2.48 -6.04
C VAL A 32 -5.02 -1.14 -6.77
N PHE A 33 -5.70 -0.15 -6.21
CA PHE A 33 -5.56 1.24 -6.64
C PHE A 33 -4.49 1.91 -5.80
N ALA A 34 -3.90 2.97 -6.32
CA ALA A 34 -2.92 3.76 -5.58
C ALA A 34 -3.13 5.23 -5.86
N SER A 35 -2.98 6.06 -4.82
CA SER A 35 -3.14 7.51 -4.96
C SER A 35 -2.06 8.14 -5.83
N HIS A 36 -0.87 7.54 -5.84
CA HIS A 36 0.28 8.01 -6.61
C HIS A 36 1.07 6.85 -7.19
N PRO A 37 1.77 7.03 -8.32
CA PRO A 37 2.55 5.95 -8.94
C PRO A 37 3.92 5.77 -8.27
N VAL A 38 3.92 5.49 -6.97
CA VAL A 38 5.14 5.36 -6.17
C VAL A 38 5.37 3.93 -5.68
N TYR A 39 4.58 2.97 -6.16
CA TYR A 39 4.64 1.59 -5.68
C TYR A 39 5.05 0.59 -6.75
N GLN A 40 5.77 1.05 -7.78
CA GLN A 40 6.17 0.16 -8.87
C GLN A 40 6.99 -1.04 -8.38
N TYR A 41 7.76 -0.85 -7.31
CA TYR A 41 8.55 -1.94 -6.75
C TYR A 41 7.67 -3.06 -6.19
N LEU A 42 6.49 -2.72 -5.68
CA LEU A 42 5.55 -3.74 -5.20
C LEU A 42 4.99 -4.56 -6.36
N ALA A 43 4.67 -3.89 -7.46
CA ALA A 43 4.15 -4.56 -8.64
C ALA A 43 5.17 -5.56 -9.19
N LYS A 44 6.43 -5.16 -9.23
CA LYS A 44 7.50 -6.03 -9.73
C LYS A 44 7.85 -7.14 -8.76
N GLY A 45 7.91 -6.82 -7.46
CA GLY A 45 8.39 -7.76 -6.46
C GLY A 45 7.36 -8.80 -6.06
N TYR A 46 6.09 -8.50 -6.15
CA TYR A 46 5.02 -9.35 -5.60
C TYR A 46 3.93 -9.69 -6.61
N ASN A 47 4.17 -9.40 -7.88
CA ASN A 47 3.25 -9.76 -8.97
C ASN A 47 1.83 -9.24 -8.74
N ILE A 48 1.71 -7.98 -8.36
CA ILE A 48 0.41 -7.34 -8.20
C ILE A 48 0.22 -6.28 -9.28
N SER A 49 -1.03 -6.01 -9.62
CA SER A 49 -1.38 -4.97 -10.59
C SER A 49 -1.81 -3.72 -9.83
N ILE A 50 -1.26 -2.58 -10.21
CA ILE A 50 -1.55 -1.32 -9.53
C ILE A 50 -2.09 -0.31 -10.53
N ILE A 51 -3.26 0.25 -10.21
CA ILE A 51 -3.88 1.31 -11.00
C ILE A 51 -3.61 2.60 -10.25
N SER A 52 -2.74 3.44 -10.79
CA SER A 52 -2.26 4.64 -10.12
C SER A 52 -2.94 5.91 -10.59
N TYR A 53 -3.09 6.83 -9.68
CA TYR A 53 -3.61 8.17 -9.93
C TYR A 53 -2.56 9.20 -9.52
N HIS A 54 -2.93 10.48 -9.51
CA HIS A 54 -2.08 11.56 -9.04
C HIS A 54 -2.88 12.39 -8.04
N TRP A 55 -3.24 11.77 -6.92
CA TRP A 55 -4.04 12.38 -5.86
C TRP A 55 -3.18 12.67 -4.64
N GLU A 56 -3.24 13.91 -4.16
CA GLU A 56 -2.51 14.30 -2.97
C GLU A 56 -3.34 14.02 -1.72
N PRO A 57 -2.72 13.58 -0.61
CA PRO A 57 -3.48 13.28 0.60
C PRO A 57 -4.11 14.50 1.26
N ASP A 58 -3.54 15.68 1.03
CA ASP A 58 -4.00 16.92 1.64
C ASP A 58 -4.89 17.76 0.74
N GLN A 59 -5.32 17.23 -0.40
CA GLN A 59 -6.12 17.96 -1.37
C GLN A 59 -7.24 17.08 -1.93
N MET A 60 -8.48 17.55 -1.77
CA MET A 60 -9.62 16.82 -2.32
C MET A 60 -9.52 16.77 -3.84
N PRO A 61 -9.57 15.57 -4.45
CA PRO A 61 -9.54 15.48 -5.92
C PRO A 61 -10.70 16.22 -6.58
N PHE A 62 -10.47 16.68 -7.80
CA PHE A 62 -11.51 17.35 -8.57
C PHE A 62 -12.61 16.37 -8.95
N GLU A 63 -13.80 16.91 -9.22
CA GLU A 63 -14.94 16.08 -9.58
C GLU A 63 -14.67 15.17 -10.77
N GLU A 64 -13.94 15.67 -11.77
CA GLU A 64 -13.58 14.87 -12.94
C GLU A 64 -12.69 13.67 -12.57
N SER A 65 -11.80 13.86 -11.59
CA SER A 65 -10.97 12.77 -11.11
C SER A 65 -11.81 11.70 -10.43
N TRP A 66 -12.81 12.12 -9.66
CA TRP A 66 -13.72 11.16 -9.03
C TRP A 66 -14.53 10.39 -10.05
N LYS A 67 -14.95 11.04 -11.14
CA LYS A 67 -15.69 10.37 -12.22
C LYS A 67 -14.83 9.33 -12.92
N GLU A 68 -13.57 9.65 -13.15
CA GLU A 68 -12.63 8.70 -13.73
C GLU A 68 -12.44 7.50 -12.80
N PHE A 69 -12.31 7.75 -11.51
CA PHE A 69 -12.18 6.70 -10.52
C PHE A 69 -13.43 5.80 -10.49
N GLU A 70 -14.61 6.37 -10.52
CA GLU A 70 -15.87 5.63 -10.56
C GLU A 70 -15.94 4.75 -11.81
N HIS A 71 -15.50 5.28 -12.95
CA HIS A 71 -15.44 4.51 -14.19
C HIS A 71 -14.52 3.29 -14.03
N ASP A 72 -13.35 3.51 -13.43
CA ASP A 72 -12.38 2.44 -13.21
C ASP A 72 -12.94 1.40 -12.23
N LEU A 73 -13.68 1.82 -11.21
CA LEU A 73 -14.31 0.88 -10.28
C LEU A 73 -15.27 -0.07 -10.99
N ASP A 74 -15.98 0.42 -12.01
CA ASP A 74 -16.90 -0.42 -12.78
C ASP A 74 -16.19 -1.46 -13.64
N HIS A 75 -14.91 -1.23 -13.94
CA HIS A 75 -14.13 -2.09 -14.83
C HIS A 75 -13.10 -2.93 -14.10
N HIS A 76 -12.99 -2.80 -12.79
CA HIS A 76 -12.02 -3.52 -11.99
C HIS A 76 -12.66 -4.06 -10.72
N THR A 77 -12.13 -5.17 -10.22
CA THR A 77 -12.65 -5.79 -8.99
C THR A 77 -11.92 -5.30 -7.74
N ALA A 78 -10.82 -4.56 -7.92
CA ALA A 78 -10.03 -4.06 -6.81
C ALA A 78 -10.87 -3.18 -5.89
N ARG A 79 -10.71 -3.36 -4.56
CA ARG A 79 -11.43 -2.56 -3.57
C ARG A 79 -10.48 -2.08 -2.47
N VAL A 80 -9.18 -2.01 -2.77
CA VAL A 80 -8.15 -1.51 -1.89
C VAL A 80 -7.44 -0.37 -2.59
N MET A 81 -7.23 0.74 -1.88
CA MET A 81 -6.46 1.85 -2.39
C MET A 81 -5.33 2.17 -1.44
N LEU A 82 -4.10 2.16 -1.97
CA LEU A 82 -2.91 2.49 -1.20
C LEU A 82 -2.68 4.00 -1.27
N TRP A 83 -2.41 4.58 -0.11
CA TRP A 83 -2.13 6.01 0.01
C TRP A 83 -0.73 6.20 0.61
N GLU A 84 0.01 7.15 0.08
CA GLU A 84 1.37 7.44 0.56
C GLU A 84 1.39 8.07 1.94
N ASP A 85 0.26 8.65 2.37
CA ASP A 85 0.07 9.23 3.69
C ASP A 85 -1.42 9.26 3.97
N GLU A 86 -1.82 9.51 5.22
CA GLU A 86 -3.22 9.54 5.58
C GLU A 86 -3.96 10.65 4.80
N PRO A 87 -4.98 10.30 4.01
CA PRO A 87 -5.73 11.32 3.27
C PRO A 87 -6.62 12.12 4.20
N LEU A 88 -7.08 13.27 3.72
CA LEU A 88 -8.07 14.07 4.44
C LEU A 88 -9.26 13.19 4.82
N PRO A 89 -9.89 13.43 5.99
CA PRO A 89 -11.04 12.62 6.41
C PRO A 89 -12.17 12.59 5.39
N GLU A 90 -12.39 13.68 4.67
CA GLU A 90 -13.42 13.75 3.65
C GLU A 90 -13.13 12.83 2.48
N ILE A 91 -11.85 12.71 2.11
CA ILE A 91 -11.42 11.81 1.03
C ILE A 91 -11.62 10.36 1.48
N ARG A 92 -11.13 10.02 2.68
CA ARG A 92 -11.25 8.67 3.22
C ARG A 92 -12.71 8.26 3.29
N LYS A 93 -13.56 9.14 3.83
CA LYS A 93 -14.98 8.84 3.98
C LYS A 93 -15.64 8.59 2.63
N LYS A 94 -15.33 9.42 1.64
CA LYS A 94 -15.89 9.25 0.31
C LYS A 94 -15.49 7.92 -0.31
N LEU A 95 -14.22 7.55 -0.17
CA LEU A 95 -13.72 6.28 -0.68
C LEU A 95 -14.39 5.10 0.05
N GLU A 96 -14.51 5.18 1.37
CA GLU A 96 -15.13 4.12 2.14
C GLU A 96 -16.60 3.96 1.78
N ASN A 97 -17.30 5.06 1.52
CA ASN A 97 -18.69 5.03 1.07
C ASN A 97 -18.83 4.38 -0.32
N MET A 98 -17.77 4.37 -1.09
CA MET A 98 -17.73 3.71 -2.40
C MET A 98 -17.30 2.24 -2.31
N GLY A 99 -17.11 1.74 -1.10
CA GLY A 99 -16.72 0.35 -0.87
C GLY A 99 -15.23 0.11 -0.88
N MET A 100 -14.41 1.17 -0.82
CA MET A 100 -12.95 1.05 -0.83
C MET A 100 -12.40 0.88 0.57
N ASN A 101 -11.37 0.05 0.70
CA ASN A 101 -10.54 0.00 1.88
C ASN A 101 -9.34 0.90 1.65
N VAL A 102 -9.18 1.92 2.47
CA VAL A 102 -8.06 2.85 2.39
C VAL A 102 -6.95 2.33 3.28
N ILE A 103 -5.79 2.09 2.70
CA ILE A 103 -4.62 1.59 3.43
C ILE A 103 -3.48 2.56 3.22
N VAL A 104 -2.94 3.09 4.32
CA VAL A 104 -1.75 3.93 4.23
C VAL A 104 -0.54 3.01 4.11
N PHE A 105 0.18 3.16 3.02
CA PHE A 105 1.38 2.41 2.76
C PHE A 105 2.46 3.41 2.33
N TYR A 106 3.37 3.70 3.25
CA TYR A 106 4.38 4.71 3.02
C TYR A 106 5.41 4.24 2.00
N PRO A 107 5.68 5.03 0.94
CA PRO A 107 6.74 4.67 -0.01
C PRO A 107 8.11 4.80 0.67
N GLY A 108 9.06 3.98 0.28
CA GLY A 108 10.39 3.97 0.89
C GLY A 108 11.11 5.29 0.74
N GLY A 109 11.63 5.55 -0.43
CA GLY A 109 12.34 6.79 -0.70
C GLY A 109 13.74 6.83 -0.12
N ASN A 110 14.25 8.03 0.11
CA ASN A 110 15.63 8.27 0.54
C ASN A 110 15.79 8.18 2.05
N ARG A 111 15.64 6.99 2.59
CA ARG A 111 15.77 6.79 4.04
C ARG A 111 16.96 5.88 4.33
N ASN A 112 17.52 5.99 5.55
CA ASN A 112 18.52 5.02 5.96
C ASN A 112 17.82 3.68 6.23
N GLU A 113 18.63 2.62 6.37
CA GLU A 113 18.09 1.26 6.49
C GLU A 113 17.20 1.05 7.70
N LEU A 114 17.54 1.68 8.83
CA LEU A 114 16.74 1.54 10.05
C LEU A 114 15.38 2.21 9.89
N ASP A 115 15.36 3.40 9.29
CA ASP A 115 14.10 4.11 9.03
C ASP A 115 13.25 3.33 8.03
N PHE A 116 13.88 2.72 7.03
CA PHE A 116 13.19 1.91 6.05
C PHE A 116 12.53 0.70 6.70
N VAL A 117 13.25 0.01 7.59
CA VAL A 117 12.72 -1.16 8.30
C VAL A 117 11.51 -0.76 9.14
N SER A 118 11.63 0.33 9.91
CA SER A 118 10.52 0.82 10.73
C SER A 118 9.31 1.16 9.89
N LEU A 119 9.54 1.84 8.78
CA LEU A 119 8.48 2.25 7.87
C LEU A 119 7.78 1.04 7.25
N MET A 120 8.55 0.08 6.78
CA MET A 120 7.97 -1.12 6.16
C MET A 120 7.24 -2.00 7.16
N SER A 121 7.73 -2.06 8.41
CA SER A 121 7.01 -2.79 9.46
C SER A 121 5.64 -2.18 9.71
N LYS A 122 5.56 -0.85 9.69
CA LYS A 122 4.29 -0.15 9.83
C LYS A 122 3.39 -0.42 8.62
N ASN A 123 3.96 -0.44 7.43
CA ASN A 123 3.20 -0.75 6.22
C ASN A 123 2.59 -2.15 6.27
N VAL A 124 3.37 -3.12 6.73
CA VAL A 124 2.89 -4.50 6.89
C VAL A 124 1.71 -4.54 7.86
N GLU A 125 1.83 -3.83 8.98
CA GLU A 125 0.76 -3.76 9.97
C GLU A 125 -0.49 -3.13 9.37
N ASN A 126 -0.34 -2.04 8.63
CA ASN A 126 -1.47 -1.38 7.97
C ASN A 126 -2.15 -2.30 6.96
N LEU A 127 -1.38 -3.07 6.20
CA LEU A 127 -1.93 -4.05 5.26
C LEU A 127 -2.72 -5.13 5.98
N LYS A 128 -2.17 -5.66 7.08
CA LYS A 128 -2.84 -6.70 7.86
C LYS A 128 -4.19 -6.22 8.37
N GLN A 129 -4.25 -4.99 8.84
CA GLN A 129 -5.50 -4.41 9.35
C GLN A 129 -6.48 -4.12 8.23
N GLY A 130 -6.00 -3.58 7.12
CA GLY A 130 -6.87 -3.15 6.03
C GLY A 130 -7.39 -4.27 5.14
N LEU A 131 -6.68 -5.40 5.07
CA LEU A 131 -7.07 -6.54 4.23
C LEU A 131 -7.87 -7.60 4.99
N ASN A 132 -8.02 -7.44 6.28
CA ASN A 132 -8.83 -8.36 7.08
C ASN A 132 -10.31 -8.03 7.02
#